data_01c32dd668ef3a67fd2e407c891c3eee
#
_entry.id   01c32dd668ef3a67fd2e407c891c3eee
#
_cell.length_a   1.000
_cell.length_b   1.000
_cell.length_c   1.000
_cell.angle_alpha   90.00
_cell.angle_beta   90.00
_cell.angle_gamma   90.00
#
_symmetry.space_group_name_H-M   'P 1'
#
loop_
_entity.id
_entity.type
_entity.pdbx_description
1 polymer ?
#
loop_
_entity_poly.entity_id
_entity_poly.type
_entity_poly.pdbx_seq_one_letter_code
_entity_poly.pdbx_strand_id
1 'polypeptide(L)'
;MKKTILLRAAVPMQPVITDASIITEITTYVNNYRQKHGVPAMAWDATIATFSQNWANYLLTNNLFQHSGSQLYGENLAYFQGYGVDALTLIKKAIDMWYNEITLYDFKNPGFSEATGHFTCLVWKASTKFAIGFAFDAATQTVDVVMNTSPHGNVLGQFQTNVLPLVSGTTPTPPPTPPSPPPVIVPTPTPPPAPTPIPNPSCTCDKLHILSSLYMILNDISRNRSKAYIMSEVKALINDIGSL
;
A
#
# COMPACT_ATOMS: atom_id res chain seq x y z
N MET A 1 -9.74 30.35 -26.89
CA MET A 1 -10.42 29.40 -25.97
C MET A 1 -9.55 29.26 -24.72
N LYS A 2 -9.99 29.74 -23.55
CA LYS A 2 -9.30 29.57 -22.28
C LYS A 2 -9.51 28.11 -21.83
N LYS A 3 -8.45 27.31 -21.77
CA LYS A 3 -8.47 25.97 -21.23
C LYS A 3 -8.69 26.08 -19.71
N THR A 4 -9.89 25.86 -19.24
CA THR A 4 -10.19 25.77 -17.81
C THR A 4 -9.48 24.54 -17.26
N ILE A 5 -8.39 24.73 -16.54
CA ILE A 5 -7.75 23.67 -15.76
C ILE A 5 -8.68 23.44 -14.57
N LEU A 6 -9.49 22.39 -14.61
CA LEU A 6 -10.19 21.88 -13.43
C LEU A 6 -9.11 21.36 -12.47
N LEU A 7 -8.79 22.14 -11.45
CA LEU A 7 -8.02 21.67 -10.31
C LEU A 7 -8.82 20.53 -9.68
N ARG A 8 -8.29 19.30 -9.75
CA ARG A 8 -8.83 18.16 -9.00
C ARG A 8 -8.78 18.54 -7.53
N ALA A 9 -9.89 18.40 -6.81
CA ALA A 9 -9.89 18.56 -5.36
C ALA A 9 -8.82 17.63 -4.78
N ALA A 10 -8.04 18.13 -3.82
CA ALA A 10 -7.03 17.32 -3.15
C ALA A 10 -7.72 16.10 -2.51
N VAL A 11 -7.21 14.91 -2.79
CA VAL A 11 -7.70 13.68 -2.13
C VAL A 11 -7.26 13.75 -0.67
N PRO A 12 -8.19 13.62 0.30
CA PRO A 12 -7.82 13.65 1.70
C PRO A 12 -6.85 12.52 2.03
N MET A 13 -5.79 12.82 2.76
CA MET A 13 -4.88 11.79 3.27
C MET A 13 -5.64 10.83 4.18
N GLN A 14 -5.47 9.54 3.95
CA GLN A 14 -6.10 8.50 4.76
C GLN A 14 -5.25 8.24 6.01
N PRO A 15 -5.89 8.03 7.18
CA PRO A 15 -5.17 7.73 8.42
C PRO A 15 -4.59 6.31 8.40
N VAL A 16 -3.58 6.10 9.24
CA VAL A 16 -3.05 4.76 9.52
C VAL A 16 -4.15 3.86 10.07
N ILE A 17 -4.17 2.60 9.68
CA ILE A 17 -5.07 1.58 10.24
C ILE A 17 -4.69 1.35 11.70
N THR A 18 -5.59 1.70 12.62
CA THR A 18 -5.40 1.57 14.08
C THR A 18 -6.44 0.67 14.76
N ASP A 19 -7.50 0.30 14.06
CA ASP A 19 -8.52 -0.60 14.60
C ASP A 19 -7.93 -1.99 14.84
N ALA A 20 -7.92 -2.41 16.11
CA ALA A 20 -7.32 -3.67 16.54
C ALA A 20 -7.99 -4.90 15.91
N SER A 21 -9.30 -4.84 15.62
CA SER A 21 -10.03 -5.95 15.01
C SER A 21 -9.61 -6.10 13.54
N ILE A 22 -9.51 -5.01 12.82
CA ILE A 22 -9.04 -4.98 11.42
C ILE A 22 -7.59 -5.45 11.34
N ILE A 23 -6.70 -4.96 12.22
CA ILE A 23 -5.30 -5.39 12.29
C ILE A 23 -5.20 -6.89 12.56
N THR A 24 -5.98 -7.41 13.51
CA THR A 24 -6.00 -8.84 13.84
C THR A 24 -6.45 -9.68 12.64
N GLU A 25 -7.48 -9.24 11.94
CA GLU A 25 -8.02 -9.95 10.80
C GLU A 25 -7.04 -9.98 9.62
N ILE A 26 -6.42 -8.84 9.30
CA ILE A 26 -5.36 -8.76 8.27
C ILE A 26 -4.17 -9.64 8.66
N THR A 27 -3.73 -9.56 9.92
CA THR A 27 -2.58 -10.33 10.41
C THR A 27 -2.84 -11.83 10.33
N THR A 28 -4.02 -12.25 10.71
CA THR A 28 -4.45 -13.65 10.58
C THR A 28 -4.47 -14.08 9.12
N TYR A 29 -4.99 -13.23 8.24
CA TYR A 29 -5.11 -13.53 6.81
C TYR A 29 -3.75 -13.73 6.14
N VAL A 30 -2.79 -12.84 6.39
CA VAL A 30 -1.40 -12.95 5.93
C VAL A 30 -0.75 -14.23 6.47
N ASN A 31 -0.89 -14.47 7.76
CA ASN A 31 -0.24 -15.60 8.42
C ASN A 31 -0.84 -16.96 8.04
N ASN A 32 -2.09 -17.04 7.63
CA ASN A 32 -2.69 -18.24 7.04
C ASN A 32 -1.97 -18.67 5.74
N TYR A 33 -1.55 -17.71 4.91
CA TYR A 33 -0.75 -18.02 3.73
C TYR A 33 0.67 -18.47 4.12
N ARG A 34 1.30 -17.77 5.04
CA ARG A 34 2.65 -18.11 5.51
C ARG A 34 2.71 -19.49 6.15
N GLN A 35 1.69 -19.86 6.92
CA GLN A 35 1.57 -21.20 7.53
C GLN A 35 1.57 -22.33 6.49
N LYS A 36 0.98 -22.12 5.31
CA LYS A 36 1.00 -23.13 4.23
C LYS A 36 2.40 -23.49 3.78
N HIS A 37 3.37 -22.60 3.99
CA HIS A 37 4.79 -22.78 3.66
C HIS A 37 5.64 -23.16 4.88
N GLY A 38 5.04 -23.32 6.06
CA GLY A 38 5.78 -23.64 7.29
C GLY A 38 6.76 -22.53 7.70
N VAL A 39 6.53 -21.29 7.27
CA VAL A 39 7.35 -20.14 7.67
C VAL A 39 6.75 -19.42 8.88
N PRO A 40 7.58 -18.76 9.73
CA PRO A 40 7.10 -18.09 10.93
C PRO A 40 6.05 -17.01 10.62
N ALA A 41 5.10 -16.83 11.54
CA ALA A 41 4.15 -15.74 11.47
C ALA A 41 4.84 -14.37 11.55
N MET A 42 4.30 -13.38 10.85
CA MET A 42 4.69 -11.97 11.00
C MET A 42 3.76 -11.27 11.98
N ALA A 43 4.31 -10.32 12.74
CA ALA A 43 3.56 -9.42 13.59
C ALA A 43 3.32 -8.07 12.91
N TRP A 44 2.17 -7.45 13.19
CA TRP A 44 1.91 -6.07 12.78
C TRP A 44 2.85 -5.10 13.49
N ASP A 45 3.41 -4.14 12.78
CA ASP A 45 4.32 -3.13 13.33
C ASP A 45 3.81 -1.72 13.01
N ALA A 46 3.59 -0.90 14.03
CA ALA A 46 3.02 0.43 13.90
C ALA A 46 3.92 1.42 13.12
N THR A 47 5.25 1.24 13.21
CA THR A 47 6.20 2.08 12.45
C THR A 47 6.10 1.75 10.97
N ILE A 48 6.03 0.47 10.62
CA ILE A 48 5.81 0.02 9.25
C ILE A 48 4.44 0.48 8.75
N ALA A 49 3.40 0.44 9.61
CA ALA A 49 2.06 0.91 9.25
C ALA A 49 2.05 2.39 8.82
N THR A 50 2.76 3.23 9.57
CA THR A 50 2.93 4.64 9.22
C THR A 50 3.62 4.82 7.87
N PHE A 51 4.71 4.07 7.64
CA PHE A 51 5.43 4.12 6.37
C PHE A 51 4.56 3.68 5.20
N SER A 52 3.88 2.52 5.32
CA SER A 52 3.01 1.97 4.28
C SER A 52 1.85 2.91 3.95
N GLN A 53 1.23 3.51 4.97
CA GLN A 53 0.12 4.45 4.80
C GLN A 53 0.55 5.72 4.07
N ASN A 54 1.71 6.27 4.45
CA ASN A 54 2.23 7.48 3.80
C ASN A 54 2.53 7.21 2.33
N TRP A 55 3.08 6.04 2.01
CA TRP A 55 3.35 5.68 0.62
C TRP A 55 2.06 5.47 -0.17
N ALA A 56 1.05 4.79 0.38
CA ALA A 56 -0.26 4.65 -0.24
C ALA A 56 -0.92 6.01 -0.52
N ASN A 57 -0.90 6.92 0.45
CA ASN A 57 -1.40 8.29 0.27
C ASN A 57 -0.64 9.04 -0.83
N TYR A 58 0.69 8.90 -0.88
CA TYR A 58 1.51 9.52 -1.90
C TYR A 58 1.16 9.01 -3.31
N LEU A 59 1.04 7.69 -3.48
CA LEU A 59 0.66 7.08 -4.76
C LEU A 59 -0.68 7.61 -5.25
N LEU A 60 -1.69 7.57 -4.39
CA LEU A 60 -3.04 8.02 -4.71
C LEU A 60 -3.10 9.52 -5.05
N THR A 61 -2.46 10.36 -4.25
CA THR A 61 -2.48 11.82 -4.44
C THR A 61 -1.80 12.23 -5.73
N ASN A 62 -0.71 11.56 -6.09
CA ASN A 62 0.08 11.88 -7.28
C ASN A 62 -0.34 11.06 -8.51
N ASN A 63 -1.34 10.18 -8.38
CA ASN A 63 -1.77 9.26 -9.44
C ASN A 63 -0.59 8.46 -10.02
N LEU A 64 0.18 7.84 -9.12
CA LEU A 64 1.37 7.06 -9.44
C LEU A 64 1.16 5.61 -9.01
N PHE A 65 1.84 4.70 -9.70
CA PHE A 65 1.94 3.30 -9.28
C PHE A 65 3.40 2.87 -9.43
N GLN A 66 4.17 2.99 -8.34
CA GLN A 66 5.60 2.69 -8.33
C GLN A 66 6.06 2.32 -6.92
N HIS A 67 7.14 1.55 -6.82
CA HIS A 67 7.76 1.26 -5.55
C HIS A 67 8.34 2.50 -4.86
N SER A 68 8.31 2.50 -3.52
CA SER A 68 8.91 3.57 -2.69
C SER A 68 10.44 3.63 -2.86
N GLY A 69 11.05 2.51 -3.25
CA GLY A 69 12.50 2.30 -3.36
C GLY A 69 13.21 2.32 -2.02
N SER A 70 12.48 2.17 -0.94
CA SER A 70 13.06 1.97 0.38
C SER A 70 13.93 0.71 0.39
N GLN A 71 15.11 0.82 0.96
CA GLN A 71 16.01 -0.32 1.19
C GLN A 71 15.77 -0.96 2.56
N LEU A 72 14.86 -0.39 3.35
CA LEU A 72 14.57 -0.85 4.71
C LEU A 72 13.53 -1.99 4.73
N TYR A 73 12.61 -1.97 3.74
CA TYR A 73 11.45 -2.84 3.73
C TYR A 73 11.31 -3.58 2.41
N GLY A 74 10.82 -4.82 2.45
CA GLY A 74 10.18 -5.44 1.31
C GLY A 74 8.85 -4.72 1.04
N GLU A 75 8.39 -4.68 -0.21
CA GLU A 75 7.21 -3.92 -0.57
C GLU A 75 6.38 -4.64 -1.63
N ASN A 76 5.09 -4.79 -1.36
CA ASN A 76 4.08 -5.23 -2.31
C ASN A 76 3.07 -4.10 -2.54
N LEU A 77 2.69 -3.89 -3.79
CA LEU A 77 1.72 -2.88 -4.20
C LEU A 77 0.52 -3.52 -4.88
N ALA A 78 -0.68 -2.95 -4.67
CA ALA A 78 -1.85 -3.27 -5.47
C ALA A 78 -2.67 -2.00 -5.73
N TYR A 79 -3.24 -1.94 -6.93
CA TYR A 79 -4.10 -0.85 -7.39
C TYR A 79 -5.47 -1.41 -7.76
N PHE A 80 -6.53 -0.74 -7.33
CA PHE A 80 -7.90 -1.08 -7.69
C PHE A 80 -8.63 0.16 -8.19
N GLN A 81 -9.51 -0.05 -9.17
CA GLN A 81 -10.43 0.98 -9.63
C GLN A 81 -11.79 0.35 -9.93
N GLY A 82 -12.88 0.98 -9.42
CA GLY A 82 -14.24 0.50 -9.66
C GLY A 82 -14.68 -0.69 -8.80
N TYR A 83 -13.89 -1.08 -7.78
CA TYR A 83 -14.21 -2.18 -6.86
C TYR A 83 -14.80 -1.71 -5.51
N GLY A 84 -15.19 -0.43 -5.41
CA GLY A 84 -15.54 0.19 -4.15
C GLY A 84 -14.31 0.61 -3.34
N VAL A 85 -14.51 0.94 -2.07
CA VAL A 85 -13.45 1.46 -1.18
C VAL A 85 -13.44 0.75 0.19
N ASP A 86 -14.04 -0.43 0.28
CA ASP A 86 -14.00 -1.22 1.51
C ASP A 86 -12.58 -1.76 1.76
N ALA A 87 -11.94 -1.25 2.81
CA ALA A 87 -10.54 -1.51 3.08
C ALA A 87 -10.25 -3.00 3.30
N LEU A 88 -11.03 -3.66 4.16
CA LEU A 88 -10.75 -5.05 4.52
C LEU A 88 -10.90 -6.00 3.32
N THR A 89 -11.95 -5.81 2.54
CA THR A 89 -12.21 -6.59 1.32
C THR A 89 -11.08 -6.41 0.31
N LEU A 90 -10.66 -5.16 0.06
CA LEU A 90 -9.63 -4.88 -0.96
C LEU A 90 -8.23 -5.25 -0.49
N ILE A 91 -7.91 -5.12 0.80
CA ILE A 91 -6.66 -5.62 1.38
C ILE A 91 -6.56 -7.14 1.23
N LYS A 92 -7.61 -7.90 1.58
CA LYS A 92 -7.64 -9.35 1.39
C LYS A 92 -7.48 -9.72 -0.07
N LYS A 93 -8.18 -9.01 -0.97
CA LYS A 93 -8.04 -9.22 -2.41
C LYS A 93 -6.61 -8.97 -2.90
N ALA A 94 -5.93 -7.94 -2.41
CA ALA A 94 -4.53 -7.68 -2.74
C ALA A 94 -3.63 -8.84 -2.29
N ILE A 95 -3.81 -9.30 -1.04
CA ILE A 95 -3.05 -10.44 -0.49
C ILE A 95 -3.27 -11.70 -1.33
N ASP A 96 -4.51 -11.98 -1.74
CA ASP A 96 -4.85 -13.12 -2.59
C ASP A 96 -4.16 -13.03 -3.96
N MET A 97 -4.17 -11.85 -4.57
CA MET A 97 -3.49 -11.61 -5.86
C MET A 97 -1.99 -11.84 -5.74
N TRP A 98 -1.35 -11.30 -4.70
CA TRP A 98 0.07 -11.50 -4.45
C TRP A 98 0.42 -12.97 -4.18
N TYR A 99 -0.41 -13.65 -3.39
CA TYR A 99 -0.20 -15.08 -3.12
C TYR A 99 -0.40 -15.95 -4.35
N ASN A 100 -1.35 -15.61 -5.22
CA ASN A 100 -1.68 -16.41 -6.41
C ASN A 100 -0.52 -16.49 -7.43
N GLU A 101 0.47 -15.61 -7.34
CA GLU A 101 1.70 -15.70 -8.13
C GLU A 101 2.50 -17.00 -7.84
N ILE A 102 2.17 -17.73 -6.75
CA ILE A 102 2.72 -19.07 -6.47
C ILE A 102 2.55 -20.02 -7.65
N THR A 103 1.50 -19.86 -8.44
CA THR A 103 1.23 -20.68 -9.62
C THR A 103 2.28 -20.54 -10.72
N LEU A 104 3.05 -19.46 -10.68
CA LEU A 104 4.12 -19.14 -11.62
C LEU A 104 5.51 -19.37 -11.03
N TYR A 105 5.60 -19.68 -9.72
CA TYR A 105 6.89 -19.81 -9.05
C TYR A 105 7.48 -21.20 -9.19
N ASP A 106 8.72 -21.30 -9.69
CA ASP A 106 9.45 -22.57 -9.81
C ASP A 106 10.28 -22.85 -8.55
N PHE A 107 9.78 -23.70 -7.67
CA PHE A 107 10.49 -24.12 -6.46
C PHE A 107 11.73 -24.97 -6.71
N LYS A 108 11.93 -25.46 -7.95
CA LYS A 108 13.14 -26.22 -8.32
C LYS A 108 14.28 -25.29 -8.74
N ASN A 109 13.94 -24.10 -9.23
CA ASN A 109 14.89 -23.06 -9.62
C ASN A 109 14.52 -21.73 -8.90
N PRO A 110 14.70 -21.68 -7.57
CA PRO A 110 14.23 -20.55 -6.76
C PRO A 110 15.03 -19.29 -7.09
N GLY A 111 14.32 -18.19 -7.36
CA GLY A 111 14.93 -16.92 -7.71
C GLY A 111 13.92 -15.80 -7.78
N PHE A 112 14.39 -14.59 -8.11
CA PHE A 112 13.54 -13.42 -8.34
C PHE A 112 12.97 -13.45 -9.76
N SER A 113 11.69 -13.15 -9.85
CA SER A 113 11.00 -12.78 -11.09
C SER A 113 9.98 -11.71 -10.78
N GLU A 114 9.78 -10.75 -11.66
CA GLU A 114 8.73 -9.73 -11.53
C GLU A 114 7.33 -10.37 -11.43
N ALA A 115 7.12 -11.49 -12.11
CA ALA A 115 5.85 -12.23 -12.10
C ALA A 115 5.57 -12.97 -10.78
N THR A 116 6.55 -13.06 -9.87
CA THR A 116 6.43 -13.80 -8.61
C THR A 116 6.95 -13.02 -7.40
N GLY A 117 7.32 -11.76 -7.62
CA GLY A 117 7.95 -10.93 -6.61
C GLY A 117 7.06 -10.63 -5.40
N HIS A 118 5.76 -10.48 -5.60
CA HIS A 118 4.83 -10.25 -4.52
C HIS A 118 4.62 -11.52 -3.67
N PHE A 119 4.49 -12.68 -4.30
CA PHE A 119 4.39 -13.96 -3.60
C PHE A 119 5.64 -14.21 -2.75
N THR A 120 6.83 -14.08 -3.33
CA THR A 120 8.08 -14.36 -2.62
C THR A 120 8.31 -13.41 -1.46
N CYS A 121 7.95 -12.12 -1.58
CA CYS A 121 7.97 -11.15 -0.50
C CYS A 121 6.99 -11.54 0.63
N LEU A 122 5.76 -11.94 0.29
CA LEU A 122 4.71 -12.30 1.25
C LEU A 122 5.11 -13.50 2.13
N VAL A 123 5.72 -14.53 1.53
CA VAL A 123 6.10 -15.77 2.22
C VAL A 123 7.55 -15.82 2.66
N TRP A 124 8.30 -14.72 2.54
CA TRP A 124 9.71 -14.65 2.89
C TRP A 124 9.94 -15.03 4.36
N LYS A 125 10.63 -16.15 4.60
CA LYS A 125 10.79 -16.75 5.92
C LYS A 125 11.41 -15.82 6.95
N ALA A 126 12.44 -15.07 6.55
CA ALA A 126 13.17 -14.19 7.46
C ALA A 126 12.39 -12.91 7.84
N SER A 127 11.33 -12.54 7.11
CA SER A 127 10.47 -11.42 7.47
C SER A 127 9.61 -11.78 8.68
N THR A 128 9.68 -10.94 9.73
CA THR A 128 9.01 -11.17 11.02
C THR A 128 7.98 -10.10 11.36
N LYS A 129 8.00 -8.97 10.64
CA LYS A 129 7.11 -7.84 10.83
C LYS A 129 6.55 -7.37 9.52
N PHE A 130 5.35 -6.82 9.56
CA PHE A 130 4.72 -6.19 8.41
C PHE A 130 3.68 -5.16 8.84
N ALA A 131 3.24 -4.34 7.91
CA ALA A 131 1.99 -3.60 7.98
C ALA A 131 1.47 -3.27 6.59
N ILE A 132 0.23 -2.75 6.54
CA ILE A 132 -0.44 -2.35 5.31
C ILE A 132 -0.92 -0.92 5.45
N GLY A 133 -0.69 -0.12 4.40
CA GLY A 133 -1.32 1.16 4.15
C GLY A 133 -2.42 1.02 3.11
N PHE A 134 -3.50 1.77 3.29
CA PHE A 134 -4.66 1.77 2.42
C PHE A 134 -5.12 3.21 2.16
N ALA A 135 -5.02 3.64 0.91
CA ALA A 135 -5.48 4.96 0.51
C ALA A 135 -6.55 4.85 -0.58
N PHE A 136 -7.59 5.70 -0.51
CA PHE A 136 -8.67 5.66 -1.46
C PHE A 136 -9.22 7.03 -1.83
N ASP A 137 -9.71 7.14 -3.06
CA ASP A 137 -10.52 8.25 -3.55
C ASP A 137 -11.93 7.72 -3.86
N ALA A 138 -12.89 8.09 -3.02
CA ALA A 138 -14.27 7.65 -3.16
C ALA A 138 -14.95 8.18 -4.43
N ALA A 139 -14.52 9.35 -4.93
CA ALA A 139 -15.10 9.97 -6.12
C ALA A 139 -14.73 9.21 -7.40
N THR A 140 -13.50 8.70 -7.48
CA THR A 140 -13.00 7.91 -8.61
C THR A 140 -13.04 6.41 -8.36
N GLN A 141 -13.37 5.99 -7.14
CA GLN A 141 -13.27 4.60 -6.66
C GLN A 141 -11.89 3.99 -6.92
N THR A 142 -10.85 4.81 -6.76
CA THR A 142 -9.45 4.41 -6.88
C THR A 142 -8.90 4.06 -5.51
N VAL A 143 -8.12 2.99 -5.45
CA VAL A 143 -7.51 2.49 -4.20
C VAL A 143 -6.08 2.07 -4.46
N ASP A 144 -5.18 2.48 -3.58
CA ASP A 144 -3.81 2.00 -3.48
C ASP A 144 -3.61 1.24 -2.17
N VAL A 145 -3.07 0.03 -2.28
CA VAL A 145 -2.71 -0.83 -1.15
C VAL A 145 -1.21 -1.05 -1.16
N VAL A 146 -0.56 -0.76 -0.05
CA VAL A 146 0.89 -0.93 0.14
C VAL A 146 1.14 -1.83 1.34
N MET A 147 1.82 -2.95 1.13
CA MET A 147 2.31 -3.80 2.22
C MET A 147 3.83 -3.68 2.30
N ASN A 148 4.34 -3.38 3.49
CA ASN A 148 5.78 -3.43 3.74
C ASN A 148 6.12 -4.51 4.76
N THR A 149 7.29 -5.16 4.58
CA THR A 149 7.78 -6.26 5.42
C THR A 149 9.18 -5.97 5.96
N SER A 150 9.49 -6.47 7.15
CA SER A 150 10.83 -6.34 7.77
C SER A 150 11.24 -7.62 8.49
N PRO A 151 12.51 -8.03 8.34
CA PRO A 151 13.49 -7.62 7.34
C PRO A 151 12.94 -7.73 5.91
N HIS A 152 13.51 -6.96 4.97
CA HIS A 152 13.07 -7.01 3.58
C HIS A 152 13.32 -8.39 2.95
N GLY A 153 12.39 -8.82 2.12
CA GLY A 153 12.50 -10.05 1.33
C GLY A 153 13.20 -9.85 0.00
N ASN A 154 13.10 -10.85 -0.85
CA ASN A 154 13.59 -10.85 -2.24
C ASN A 154 15.09 -10.56 -2.38
N VAL A 155 15.89 -11.02 -1.40
CA VAL A 155 17.34 -10.90 -1.43
C VAL A 155 17.94 -11.94 -2.37
N LEU A 156 18.70 -11.48 -3.38
CA LEU A 156 19.33 -12.36 -4.35
C LEU A 156 20.21 -13.41 -3.66
N GLY A 157 20.13 -14.64 -4.13
CA GLY A 157 20.86 -15.79 -3.57
C GLY A 157 20.24 -16.41 -2.31
N GLN A 158 19.14 -15.84 -1.77
CA GLN A 158 18.52 -16.33 -0.54
C GLN A 158 17.12 -16.95 -0.75
N PHE A 159 16.63 -17.05 -1.98
CA PHE A 159 15.29 -17.56 -2.27
C PHE A 159 15.09 -19.00 -1.81
N GLN A 160 16.07 -19.86 -2.03
CA GLN A 160 15.97 -21.29 -1.66
C GLN A 160 15.72 -21.51 -0.16
N THR A 161 16.27 -20.64 0.68
CA THR A 161 16.14 -20.75 2.15
C THR A 161 14.96 -20.00 2.72
N ASN A 162 14.40 -19.04 1.96
CA ASN A 162 13.35 -18.15 2.42
C ASN A 162 11.97 -18.39 1.76
N VAL A 163 11.93 -18.94 0.55
CA VAL A 163 10.69 -19.23 -0.18
C VAL A 163 10.51 -20.75 -0.20
N LEU A 164 9.87 -21.27 0.84
CA LEU A 164 9.72 -22.70 1.02
C LEU A 164 8.51 -23.23 0.22
N PRO A 165 8.55 -24.48 -0.27
CA PRO A 165 7.38 -25.11 -0.86
C PRO A 165 6.27 -25.30 0.17
N LEU A 166 5.08 -25.66 -0.30
CA LEU A 166 3.97 -26.01 0.58
C LEU A 166 4.34 -27.18 1.47
N VAL A 167 3.96 -27.10 2.76
CA VAL A 167 4.07 -28.26 3.65
C VAL A 167 3.12 -29.35 3.18
N SER A 168 3.56 -30.60 3.25
CA SER A 168 2.78 -31.74 2.77
C SER A 168 1.39 -31.82 3.41
N GLY A 169 0.35 -31.86 2.57
CA GLY A 169 -1.05 -31.88 3.00
C GLY A 169 -1.81 -30.54 2.80
N THR A 170 -1.13 -29.47 2.41
CA THR A 170 -1.81 -28.22 2.03
C THR A 170 -1.89 -28.12 0.50
N THR A 171 -3.05 -28.40 -0.07
CA THR A 171 -3.32 -28.11 -1.48
C THR A 171 -3.66 -26.62 -1.58
N PRO A 172 -3.07 -25.84 -2.51
CA PRO A 172 -3.50 -24.49 -2.75
C PRO A 172 -4.98 -24.50 -3.14
N THR A 173 -5.84 -23.91 -2.34
CA THR A 173 -7.20 -23.63 -2.78
C THR A 173 -7.08 -22.44 -3.74
N PRO A 174 -7.57 -22.54 -4.99
CA PRO A 174 -7.61 -21.38 -5.88
C PRO A 174 -8.35 -20.26 -5.17
N PRO A 175 -7.88 -19.00 -5.28
CA PRO A 175 -8.62 -17.87 -4.76
C PRO A 175 -10.02 -17.87 -5.35
N PRO A 176 -11.03 -17.44 -4.58
CA PRO A 176 -12.36 -17.24 -5.15
C PRO A 176 -12.24 -16.30 -6.34
N THR A 177 -12.85 -16.68 -7.45
CA THR A 177 -12.90 -15.82 -8.65
C THR A 177 -13.39 -14.44 -8.24
N PRO A 178 -12.67 -13.35 -8.56
CA PRO A 178 -13.09 -12.01 -8.20
C PRO A 178 -14.52 -11.78 -8.67
N PRO A 179 -15.42 -11.23 -7.86
CA PRO A 179 -16.71 -10.81 -8.35
C PRO A 179 -16.47 -9.83 -9.50
N SER A 180 -17.15 -10.04 -10.61
CA SER A 180 -17.18 -9.07 -11.73
C SER A 180 -17.56 -7.70 -11.17
N PRO A 181 -16.93 -6.61 -11.62
CA PRO A 181 -17.34 -5.29 -11.19
C PRO A 181 -18.84 -5.13 -11.47
N PRO A 182 -19.62 -4.58 -10.53
CA PRO A 182 -21.03 -4.31 -10.78
C PRO A 182 -21.16 -3.38 -12.00
N PRO A 183 -22.23 -3.51 -12.80
CA PRO A 183 -22.47 -2.61 -13.92
C PRO A 183 -22.46 -1.16 -13.40
N VAL A 184 -21.65 -0.32 -14.03
CA VAL A 184 -21.56 1.11 -13.72
C VAL A 184 -22.91 1.74 -14.02
N ILE A 185 -23.74 1.93 -13.01
CA ILE A 185 -24.92 2.79 -13.11
C ILE A 185 -24.38 4.22 -13.01
N VAL A 186 -24.31 4.91 -14.14
CA VAL A 186 -23.95 6.33 -14.18
C VAL A 186 -25.13 7.09 -13.56
N PRO A 187 -25.00 7.66 -12.34
CA PRO A 187 -26.06 8.48 -11.79
C PRO A 187 -26.14 9.78 -12.59
N THR A 188 -27.37 10.17 -12.96
CA THR A 188 -27.66 11.49 -13.51
C THR A 188 -27.18 12.56 -12.53
N PRO A 189 -26.44 13.60 -12.96
CA PRO A 189 -25.89 14.59 -12.05
C PRO A 189 -27.00 15.38 -11.37
N THR A 190 -27.07 15.23 -10.04
CA THR A 190 -27.87 16.11 -9.17
C THR A 190 -27.05 17.39 -8.92
N PRO A 191 -27.64 18.59 -8.96
CA PRO A 191 -26.91 19.82 -8.69
C PRO A 191 -26.40 19.83 -7.24
N PRO A 192 -25.18 20.36 -6.99
CA PRO A 192 -24.56 20.35 -5.68
C PRO A 192 -25.31 21.21 -4.68
N PRO A 193 -25.49 20.77 -3.42
CA PRO A 193 -25.96 21.63 -2.34
C PRO A 193 -24.90 22.68 -2.00
N ALA A 194 -25.36 23.86 -1.56
CA ALA A 194 -24.51 24.97 -1.15
C ALA A 194 -23.52 24.58 -0.05
N PRO A 195 -22.29 25.12 -0.05
CA PRO A 195 -21.28 24.74 0.93
C PRO A 195 -21.66 25.17 2.33
N THR A 196 -21.73 24.20 3.23
CA THR A 196 -21.78 24.45 4.69
C THR A 196 -20.38 24.86 5.18
N PRO A 197 -20.28 25.80 6.14
CA PRO A 197 -18.98 26.22 6.67
C PRO A 197 -18.27 25.05 7.34
N ILE A 198 -17.03 24.82 6.92
CA ILE A 198 -16.15 23.80 7.49
C ILE A 198 -15.75 24.24 8.90
N PRO A 199 -15.95 23.42 9.95
CA PRO A 199 -15.36 23.71 11.25
C PRO A 199 -13.85 23.66 11.14
N ASN A 200 -13.18 24.67 11.65
CA ASN A 200 -11.73 24.78 11.72
C ASN A 200 -11.14 23.53 12.40
N PRO A 201 -10.30 22.70 11.76
CA PRO A 201 -9.69 21.57 12.41
C PRO A 201 -8.75 22.07 13.50
N SER A 202 -8.98 21.64 14.73
CA SER A 202 -8.08 21.88 15.85
C SER A 202 -6.74 21.25 15.51
N CYS A 203 -5.72 22.07 15.46
CA CYS A 203 -4.36 21.77 15.06
C CYS A 203 -3.69 20.79 16.03
N THR A 204 -3.70 19.51 15.70
CA THR A 204 -2.62 18.58 16.02
C THR A 204 -1.95 18.21 14.72
N CYS A 205 -1.26 19.17 14.16
CA CYS A 205 -0.36 18.89 13.07
C CYS A 205 0.78 18.08 13.58
N ASP A 206 0.66 16.87 13.22
CA ASP A 206 1.41 15.79 13.74
C ASP A 206 2.88 15.94 13.39
N LYS A 207 3.73 16.01 14.42
CA LYS A 207 5.16 15.76 14.28
C LYS A 207 5.41 14.57 13.32
N LEU A 208 4.46 13.64 13.26
CA LEU A 208 4.47 12.48 12.38
C LEU A 208 4.36 12.86 10.90
N HIS A 209 3.48 13.80 10.54
CA HIS A 209 3.34 14.27 9.16
C HIS A 209 4.61 14.98 8.69
N ILE A 210 5.16 15.85 9.52
CA ILE A 210 6.43 16.55 9.25
C ILE A 210 7.58 15.56 9.10
N LEU A 211 7.70 14.58 10.02
CA LEU A 211 8.74 13.56 9.97
C LEU A 211 8.62 12.68 8.72
N SER A 212 7.40 12.34 8.32
CA SER A 212 7.12 11.57 7.11
C SER A 212 7.54 12.34 5.86
N SER A 213 7.16 13.61 5.75
CA SER A 213 7.52 14.46 4.62
C SER A 213 9.03 14.70 4.54
N LEU A 214 9.69 14.90 5.68
CA LEU A 214 11.16 14.99 5.75
C LEU A 214 11.82 13.70 5.29
N TYR A 215 11.30 12.53 5.68
CA TYR A 215 11.82 11.24 5.23
C TYR A 215 11.69 11.09 3.72
N MET A 216 10.56 11.48 3.13
CA MET A 216 10.36 11.45 1.68
C MET A 216 11.36 12.34 0.95
N ILE A 217 11.58 13.58 1.42
CA ILE A 217 12.57 14.51 0.87
C ILE A 217 13.99 13.92 0.94
N LEU A 218 14.37 13.33 2.08
CA LEU A 218 15.68 12.68 2.24
C LEU A 218 15.85 11.49 1.27
N ASN A 219 14.79 10.71 1.07
CA ASN A 219 14.81 9.61 0.12
C ASN A 219 14.96 10.10 -1.33
N ASP A 220 14.30 11.20 -1.70
CA ASP A 220 14.45 11.80 -3.02
C ASP A 220 15.84 12.41 -3.25
N ILE A 221 16.46 12.96 -2.22
CA ILE A 221 17.87 13.40 -2.26
C ILE A 221 18.78 12.20 -2.48
N SER A 222 18.58 11.11 -1.75
CA SER A 222 19.39 9.89 -1.85
C SER A 222 19.29 9.23 -3.24
N ARG A 223 18.17 9.43 -3.95
CA ARG A 223 17.90 8.95 -5.30
C ARG A 223 18.35 9.88 -6.40
N ASN A 224 19.04 10.96 -6.05
CA ASN A 224 19.51 11.95 -7.01
C ASN A 224 18.38 12.54 -7.89
N ARG A 225 17.19 12.75 -7.30
CA ARG A 225 16.09 13.44 -7.96
C ARG A 225 16.50 14.87 -8.34
N SER A 226 15.85 15.45 -9.33
CA SER A 226 16.20 16.80 -9.78
C SER A 226 16.06 17.81 -8.64
N LYS A 227 16.99 18.78 -8.57
CA LYS A 227 16.97 19.85 -7.57
C LYS A 227 15.63 20.61 -7.57
N ALA A 228 15.02 20.79 -8.75
CA ALA A 228 13.72 21.44 -8.88
C ALA A 228 12.59 20.65 -8.21
N TYR A 229 12.59 19.33 -8.35
CA TYR A 229 11.63 18.44 -7.70
C TYR A 229 11.78 18.49 -6.18
N ILE A 230 13.00 18.31 -5.67
CA ILE A 230 13.27 18.37 -4.22
C ILE A 230 12.87 19.71 -3.62
N MET A 231 13.15 20.81 -4.33
CA MET A 231 12.74 22.15 -3.89
C MET A 231 11.23 22.36 -3.87
N SER A 232 10.46 21.67 -4.74
CA SER A 232 8.99 21.71 -4.70
C SER A 232 8.43 21.02 -3.47
N GLU A 233 8.99 19.85 -3.12
CA GLU A 233 8.61 19.10 -1.91
C GLU A 233 8.94 19.85 -0.61
N VAL A 234 10.13 20.45 -0.55
CA VAL A 234 10.53 21.31 0.57
C VAL A 234 9.59 22.52 0.73
N LYS A 235 9.21 23.16 -0.37
CA LYS A 235 8.26 24.29 -0.33
C LYS A 235 6.88 23.87 0.14
N ALA A 236 6.38 22.70 -0.31
CA ALA A 236 5.11 22.15 0.16
C ALA A 236 5.15 21.94 1.67
N LEU A 237 6.19 21.30 2.20
CA LEU A 237 6.37 21.07 3.63
C LEU A 237 6.46 22.38 4.43
N ILE A 238 7.16 23.40 3.93
CA ILE A 238 7.23 24.72 4.58
C ILE A 238 5.85 25.37 4.65
N ASN A 239 5.06 25.27 3.59
CA ASN A 239 3.70 25.80 3.58
C ASN A 239 2.80 25.08 4.57
N ASP A 240 2.92 23.75 4.69
CA ASP A 240 2.19 22.95 5.66
C ASP A 240 2.55 23.34 7.10
N ILE A 241 3.84 23.53 7.39
CA ILE A 241 4.31 24.02 8.71
C ILE A 241 3.88 25.45 8.98
N GLY A 242 3.89 26.32 7.96
CA GLY A 242 3.52 27.73 8.10
C GLY A 242 2.02 27.98 8.20
N SER A 243 1.19 26.97 7.93
CA SER A 243 -0.27 26.99 8.13
C SER A 243 -0.71 26.50 9.52
N LEU A 244 0.25 26.15 10.38
CA LEU A 244 0.12 25.77 11.78
C LEU A 244 0.16 26.95 12.73
#